data_42b1816a8fadbdb965ce982de4bf6684
#
_entry.id   42b1816a8fadbdb965ce982de4bf6684
#
_cell.length_a   1.000
_cell.length_b   1.000
_cell.length_c   1.000
_cell.angle_alpha   90.00
_cell.angle_beta   90.00
_cell.angle_gamma   90.00
#
_symmetry.space_group_name_H-M   'P 1'
#
loop_
_entity.id
_entity.type
_entity.pdbx_description
1 polymer ?
#
loop_
_entity_poly.entity_id
_entity_poly.type
_entity_poly.pdbx_seq_one_letter_code
_entity_poly.pdbx_strand_id
1 'polypeptide(L)'
;MAFGPMMRLTTDRGLSVELAPFARDNLNVFVEGFARGTVTQYLSAHRVQTIETEQAWYDEMIKNKTSLNWGIWAVDGDKRQLIGNTALTEITKDHVHYATSGIVITDKKYWGQGIASACHRARTWYAFENLGLHRIKSAVIHGNAASWRALEKCGYELVYTERNEEFVNGKLRHMDCLECLNPADWAWRQWWGDDRPPRKSLEARKRAQAAVDWARQNVTLE
;
A
#
# COMPACT_ATOMS: atom_id res chain seq x y z
N MET A 1 -16.63 5.18 1.72
CA MET A 1 -16.74 3.72 1.51
C MET A 1 -15.55 3.09 2.23
N ALA A 2 -15.77 2.10 3.06
CA ALA A 2 -14.70 1.49 3.85
C ALA A 2 -13.82 0.52 3.04
N PHE A 3 -14.40 -0.19 2.09
CA PHE A 3 -13.71 -1.14 1.23
C PHE A 3 -13.70 -0.69 -0.22
N GLY A 4 -12.61 -0.98 -0.92
CA GLY A 4 -12.52 -0.83 -2.36
C GLY A 4 -13.18 -2.02 -3.08
N PRO A 5 -13.34 -1.94 -4.41
CA PRO A 5 -13.87 -3.04 -5.20
C PRO A 5 -12.94 -4.24 -5.18
N MET A 6 -13.49 -5.41 -5.46
CA MET A 6 -12.67 -6.62 -5.54
C MET A 6 -11.78 -6.59 -6.78
N MET A 7 -10.52 -6.93 -6.59
CA MET A 7 -9.52 -7.03 -7.66
C MET A 7 -8.82 -8.39 -7.57
N ARG A 8 -8.83 -9.13 -8.68
CA ARG A 8 -8.04 -10.36 -8.82
C ARG A 8 -6.77 -10.08 -9.59
N LEU A 9 -5.67 -10.63 -9.13
CA LEU A 9 -4.36 -10.44 -9.74
C LEU A 9 -3.47 -11.67 -9.56
N THR A 10 -2.49 -11.81 -10.46
CA THR A 10 -1.46 -12.84 -10.35
C THR A 10 -0.11 -12.15 -10.18
N THR A 11 0.68 -12.59 -9.20
CA THR A 11 2.03 -12.06 -8.98
C THR A 11 2.99 -12.48 -10.09
N ASP A 12 4.12 -11.78 -10.22
CA ASP A 12 5.20 -12.16 -11.17
C ASP A 12 5.77 -13.57 -10.89
N ARG A 13 5.37 -14.22 -9.77
CA ARG A 13 5.75 -15.60 -9.40
C ARG A 13 4.61 -16.61 -9.56
N GLY A 14 3.51 -16.22 -10.20
CA GLY A 14 2.38 -17.08 -10.47
C GLY A 14 1.42 -17.32 -9.30
N LEU A 15 1.54 -16.57 -8.19
CA LEU A 15 0.58 -16.67 -7.09
C LEU A 15 -0.68 -15.87 -7.39
N SER A 16 -1.83 -16.49 -7.22
CA SER A 16 -3.12 -15.81 -7.30
C SER A 16 -3.42 -15.07 -6.00
N VAL A 17 -3.82 -13.82 -6.12
CA VAL A 17 -4.13 -12.93 -5.01
C VAL A 17 -5.43 -12.19 -5.29
N GLU A 18 -6.26 -12.05 -4.28
CA GLU A 18 -7.43 -11.16 -4.33
C GLU A 18 -7.23 -10.01 -3.33
N LEU A 19 -7.53 -8.80 -3.79
CA LEU A 19 -7.77 -7.65 -2.94
C LEU A 19 -9.29 -7.52 -2.79
N ALA A 20 -9.80 -7.79 -1.60
CA ALA A 20 -11.24 -7.89 -1.37
C ALA A 20 -11.61 -7.50 0.07
N PRO A 21 -12.88 -7.23 0.37
CA PRO A 21 -13.33 -7.02 1.73
C PRO A 21 -12.98 -8.19 2.65
N PHE A 22 -12.82 -7.89 3.95
CA PHE A 22 -12.72 -8.88 5.03
C PHE A 22 -13.74 -8.54 6.12
N ALA A 23 -14.13 -9.54 6.88
CA ALA A 23 -15.12 -9.43 7.93
C ALA A 23 -14.47 -9.38 9.32
N ARG A 24 -15.26 -9.03 10.32
CA ARG A 24 -14.85 -9.00 11.72
C ARG A 24 -14.28 -10.35 12.20
N ASP A 25 -14.83 -11.46 11.73
CA ASP A 25 -14.36 -12.81 12.07
C ASP A 25 -12.95 -13.12 11.56
N ASN A 26 -12.43 -12.33 10.63
CA ASN A 26 -11.09 -12.50 10.10
C ASN A 26 -10.00 -11.78 10.94
N LEU A 27 -10.36 -10.98 11.95
CA LEU A 27 -9.42 -10.12 12.68
C LEU A 27 -8.35 -10.88 13.46
N ASN A 28 -8.60 -12.14 13.83
CA ASN A 28 -7.58 -12.99 14.44
C ASN A 28 -6.29 -13.11 13.64
N VAL A 29 -6.37 -13.01 12.30
CA VAL A 29 -5.19 -13.01 11.42
C VAL A 29 -4.25 -11.84 11.73
N PHE A 30 -4.82 -10.68 12.05
CA PHE A 30 -4.05 -9.50 12.42
C PHE A 30 -3.50 -9.60 13.85
N VAL A 31 -4.32 -10.03 14.82
CA VAL A 31 -3.89 -10.25 16.20
C VAL A 31 -2.70 -11.21 16.26
N GLU A 32 -2.81 -12.39 15.61
CA GLU A 32 -1.72 -13.37 15.53
C GLU A 32 -0.49 -12.84 14.78
N GLY A 33 -0.72 -12.10 13.72
CA GLY A 33 0.35 -11.47 12.94
C GLY A 33 1.12 -10.43 13.74
N PHE A 34 0.42 -9.52 14.40
CA PHE A 34 1.01 -8.44 15.18
C PHE A 34 1.62 -8.90 16.51
N ALA A 35 1.29 -10.09 16.99
CA ALA A 35 2.02 -10.72 18.08
C ALA A 35 3.48 -11.10 17.73
N ARG A 36 3.80 -11.10 16.43
CA ARG A 36 5.14 -11.45 15.93
C ARG A 36 6.00 -10.20 15.75
N GLY A 37 7.00 -10.00 16.61
CA GLY A 37 7.90 -8.84 16.55
C GLY A 37 8.58 -8.62 15.19
N THR A 38 8.75 -9.68 14.38
CA THR A 38 9.27 -9.56 13.02
C THR A 38 8.30 -8.92 12.03
N VAL A 39 7.00 -8.97 12.29
CA VAL A 39 5.97 -8.29 11.51
C VAL A 39 5.88 -6.83 11.93
N THR A 40 5.90 -6.57 13.25
CA THR A 40 5.66 -5.25 13.83
C THR A 40 6.91 -4.36 13.87
N GLN A 41 8.11 -4.90 13.72
CA GLN A 41 9.36 -4.12 13.82
C GLN A 41 9.46 -2.90 12.89
N TYR A 42 8.67 -2.87 11.82
CA TYR A 42 8.61 -1.76 10.87
C TYR A 42 7.18 -1.18 10.74
N LEU A 43 6.36 -1.38 11.77
CA LEU A 43 5.07 -0.73 11.90
C LEU A 43 5.16 0.28 13.06
N SER A 44 4.54 1.43 12.92
CA SER A 44 4.49 2.45 13.97
C SER A 44 3.69 2.01 15.21
N ALA A 45 3.04 0.85 15.15
CA ALA A 45 2.30 0.26 16.26
C ALA A 45 3.17 -0.75 17.02
N HIS A 46 3.84 -0.31 18.07
CA HIS A 46 4.70 -1.15 18.91
C HIS A 46 3.96 -1.93 20.01
N ARG A 47 2.63 -1.91 20.03
CA ARG A 47 1.83 -2.58 21.05
C ARG A 47 1.30 -3.91 20.51
N VAL A 48 1.27 -4.92 21.39
CA VAL A 48 0.54 -6.16 21.12
C VAL A 48 -0.94 -5.80 20.96
N GLN A 49 -1.50 -6.16 19.83
CA GLN A 49 -2.91 -5.95 19.54
C GLN A 49 -3.72 -7.10 20.16
N THR A 50 -4.83 -6.77 20.79
CA THR A 50 -5.84 -7.76 21.25
C THR A 50 -6.99 -7.79 20.26
N ILE A 51 -7.86 -8.81 20.38
CA ILE A 51 -9.04 -8.89 19.51
C ILE A 51 -9.96 -7.68 19.70
N GLU A 52 -10.05 -7.14 20.91
CA GLU A 52 -10.87 -5.97 21.22
C GLU A 52 -10.31 -4.70 20.55
N THR A 53 -8.98 -4.54 20.54
CA THR A 53 -8.36 -3.39 19.84
C THR A 53 -8.52 -3.49 18.33
N GLU A 54 -8.41 -4.68 17.75
CA GLU A 54 -8.65 -4.90 16.33
C GLU A 54 -10.12 -4.73 15.95
N GLN A 55 -11.04 -5.13 16.82
CA GLN A 55 -12.48 -4.88 16.63
C GLN A 55 -12.80 -3.37 16.66
N ALA A 56 -12.24 -2.64 17.63
CA ALA A 56 -12.41 -1.19 17.70
C ALA A 56 -11.82 -0.50 16.45
N TRP A 57 -10.63 -0.90 15.99
CA TRP A 57 -10.05 -0.41 14.75
C TRP A 57 -10.96 -0.70 13.54
N TYR A 58 -11.50 -1.91 13.45
CA TYR A 58 -12.42 -2.31 12.36
C TYR A 58 -13.66 -1.44 12.36
N ASP A 59 -14.26 -1.16 13.53
CA ASP A 59 -15.46 -0.33 13.66
C ASP A 59 -15.23 1.11 13.24
N GLU A 60 -14.07 1.66 13.51
CA GLU A 60 -13.68 3.00 13.03
C GLU A 60 -13.36 2.97 11.52
N MET A 61 -12.67 1.93 11.05
CA MET A 61 -12.34 1.75 9.64
C MET A 61 -13.60 1.73 8.76
N ILE A 62 -14.64 0.98 9.14
CA ILE A 62 -15.89 0.88 8.33
C ILE A 62 -16.69 2.17 8.29
N LYS A 63 -16.53 3.06 9.26
CA LYS A 63 -17.16 4.40 9.29
C LYS A 63 -16.39 5.42 8.46
N ASN A 64 -15.10 5.18 8.20
CA ASN A 64 -14.24 6.14 7.52
C ASN A 64 -14.63 6.29 6.06
N LYS A 65 -14.94 7.53 5.64
CA LYS A 65 -15.37 7.87 4.29
C LYS A 65 -14.21 8.28 3.37
N THR A 66 -13.02 8.51 3.93
CA THR A 66 -11.81 8.95 3.21
C THR A 66 -10.78 7.84 3.10
N SER A 67 -11.18 6.58 3.26
CA SER A 67 -10.31 5.43 3.08
C SER A 67 -10.95 4.34 2.24
N LEU A 68 -10.10 3.60 1.54
CA LEU A 68 -10.41 2.34 0.86
C LEU A 68 -9.46 1.28 1.38
N ASN A 69 -10.03 0.21 1.91
CA ASN A 69 -9.29 -0.90 2.48
C ASN A 69 -9.52 -2.17 1.66
N TRP A 70 -8.55 -3.05 1.66
CA TRP A 70 -8.63 -4.39 1.09
C TRP A 70 -7.91 -5.39 1.98
N GLY A 71 -8.54 -6.51 2.29
CA GLY A 71 -7.82 -7.70 2.71
C GLY A 71 -7.00 -8.22 1.53
N ILE A 72 -5.82 -8.72 1.83
CA ILE A 72 -4.97 -9.43 0.88
C ILE A 72 -5.24 -10.92 1.08
N TRP A 73 -5.82 -11.56 0.09
CA TRP A 73 -6.19 -12.96 0.14
C TRP A 73 -5.29 -13.76 -0.81
N ALA A 74 -4.57 -14.74 -0.27
CA ALA A 74 -3.90 -15.74 -1.09
C ALA A 74 -4.94 -16.77 -1.54
N VAL A 75 -4.92 -17.11 -2.84
CA VAL A 75 -5.89 -18.03 -3.44
C VAL A 75 -5.15 -19.24 -4.01
N ASP A 76 -5.60 -20.44 -3.65
CA ASP A 76 -5.07 -21.72 -4.14
C ASP A 76 -6.25 -22.64 -4.46
N GLY A 77 -6.63 -22.73 -5.73
CA GLY A 77 -7.86 -23.38 -6.17
C GLY A 77 -9.08 -22.76 -5.49
N ASP A 78 -9.88 -23.59 -4.82
CA ASP A 78 -11.06 -23.13 -4.07
C ASP A 78 -10.76 -22.59 -2.67
N LYS A 79 -9.49 -22.65 -2.24
CA LYS A 79 -9.08 -22.17 -0.93
C LYS A 79 -8.66 -20.71 -0.98
N ARG A 80 -9.12 -19.96 0.03
CA ARG A 80 -8.86 -18.54 0.18
C ARG A 80 -8.40 -18.26 1.60
N GLN A 81 -7.24 -17.64 1.76
CA GLN A 81 -6.67 -17.31 3.07
C GLN A 81 -6.35 -15.82 3.15
N LEU A 82 -6.89 -15.12 4.15
CA LEU A 82 -6.47 -13.76 4.46
C LEU A 82 -5.03 -13.78 5.01
N ILE A 83 -4.16 -12.95 4.44
CA ILE A 83 -2.72 -12.90 4.78
C ILE A 83 -2.24 -11.51 5.16
N GLY A 84 -3.10 -10.53 5.12
CA GLY A 84 -2.77 -9.14 5.42
C GLY A 84 -3.81 -8.17 4.91
N ASN A 85 -3.47 -6.88 4.94
CA ASN A 85 -4.30 -5.85 4.33
C ASN A 85 -3.47 -4.78 3.64
N THR A 86 -4.13 -4.03 2.76
CA THR A 86 -3.60 -2.84 2.11
C THR A 86 -4.68 -1.77 2.05
N ALA A 87 -4.28 -0.50 2.04
CA ALA A 87 -5.23 0.61 2.06
C ALA A 87 -4.73 1.83 1.28
N LEU A 88 -5.70 2.63 0.83
CA LEU A 88 -5.56 4.05 0.54
C LEU A 88 -6.33 4.79 1.61
N THR A 89 -5.65 5.60 2.39
CA THR A 89 -6.21 6.41 3.47
C THR A 89 -6.06 7.90 3.16
N GLU A 90 -6.74 8.75 3.91
CA GLU A 90 -6.66 10.21 3.74
C GLU A 90 -6.96 10.65 2.29
N ILE A 91 -7.87 9.94 1.62
CA ILE A 91 -8.26 10.30 0.24
C ILE A 91 -8.91 11.68 0.29
N THR A 92 -8.30 12.64 -0.39
CA THR A 92 -8.81 14.01 -0.51
C THR A 92 -8.79 14.48 -1.96
N LYS A 93 -9.75 15.34 -2.30
CA LYS A 93 -9.88 15.99 -3.61
C LYS A 93 -10.08 17.51 -3.48
N ASP A 94 -9.81 18.08 -2.29
CA ASP A 94 -10.08 19.49 -2.03
C ASP A 94 -9.09 20.42 -2.75
N HIS A 95 -7.79 20.11 -2.71
CA HIS A 95 -6.74 20.89 -3.37
C HIS A 95 -5.93 20.01 -4.31
N VAL A 96 -4.97 19.27 -3.77
CA VAL A 96 -4.26 18.22 -4.51
C VAL A 96 -4.97 16.90 -4.25
N HIS A 97 -5.40 16.22 -5.31
CA HIS A 97 -6.02 14.90 -5.16
C HIS A 97 -4.98 13.87 -4.78
N TYR A 98 -5.00 13.42 -3.55
CA TYR A 98 -4.03 12.43 -3.07
C TYR A 98 -4.64 11.41 -2.11
N ALA A 99 -3.87 10.37 -1.85
CA ALA A 99 -4.09 9.41 -0.77
C ALA A 99 -2.76 9.05 -0.12
N THR A 100 -2.82 8.46 1.09
CA THR A 100 -1.69 7.81 1.75
C THR A 100 -1.84 6.30 1.63
N SER A 101 -0.77 5.59 1.32
CA SER A 101 -0.80 4.15 1.11
C SER A 101 -0.17 3.37 2.24
N GLY A 102 -0.80 2.25 2.63
CA GLY A 102 -0.28 1.30 3.61
C GLY A 102 -0.46 -0.15 3.16
N ILE A 103 0.42 -1.03 3.63
CA ILE A 103 0.33 -2.47 3.43
C ILE A 103 1.00 -3.22 4.58
N VAL A 104 0.40 -4.33 4.99
CA VAL A 104 1.02 -5.31 5.87
C VAL A 104 0.69 -6.73 5.39
N ILE A 105 1.68 -7.61 5.40
CA ILE A 105 1.53 -9.05 5.20
C ILE A 105 1.97 -9.72 6.49
N THR A 106 1.02 -10.34 7.19
CA THR A 106 1.18 -10.84 8.56
C THR A 106 1.87 -12.20 8.64
N ASP A 107 1.88 -12.97 7.55
CA ASP A 107 2.51 -14.29 7.52
C ASP A 107 3.77 -14.30 6.66
N LYS A 108 4.92 -14.57 7.30
CA LYS A 108 6.24 -14.61 6.67
C LYS A 108 6.36 -15.56 5.49
N LYS A 109 5.59 -16.65 5.46
CA LYS A 109 5.65 -17.61 4.35
C LYS A 109 5.29 -16.98 3.00
N TYR A 110 4.58 -15.84 3.02
CA TYR A 110 4.21 -15.07 1.82
C TYR A 110 5.18 -13.93 1.48
N TRP A 111 6.21 -13.71 2.32
CA TRP A 111 7.19 -12.67 2.05
C TRP A 111 8.13 -13.06 0.90
N GLY A 112 8.61 -12.07 0.18
CA GLY A 112 9.51 -12.29 -0.97
C GLY A 112 8.85 -12.91 -2.20
N GLN A 113 7.53 -13.14 -2.18
CA GLN A 113 6.80 -13.79 -3.26
C GLN A 113 6.16 -12.82 -4.27
N GLY A 114 6.52 -11.53 -4.19
CA GLY A 114 6.02 -10.50 -5.12
C GLY A 114 4.65 -9.94 -4.77
N ILE A 115 3.98 -10.45 -3.72
CA ILE A 115 2.61 -10.05 -3.36
C ILE A 115 2.52 -8.55 -3.07
N ALA A 116 3.41 -8.00 -2.23
CA ALA A 116 3.39 -6.58 -1.91
C ALA A 116 3.52 -5.70 -3.17
N SER A 117 4.44 -6.04 -4.08
CA SER A 117 4.62 -5.31 -5.34
C SER A 117 3.37 -5.38 -6.22
N ALA A 118 2.74 -6.55 -6.34
CA ALA A 118 1.52 -6.73 -7.10
C ALA A 118 0.34 -5.94 -6.51
N CYS A 119 0.17 -5.96 -5.17
CA CYS A 119 -0.83 -5.16 -4.48
C CYS A 119 -0.60 -3.65 -4.65
N HIS A 120 0.67 -3.21 -4.58
CA HIS A 120 1.00 -1.80 -4.84
C HIS A 120 0.64 -1.40 -6.27
N ARG A 121 0.98 -2.20 -7.28
CA ARG A 121 0.64 -1.93 -8.70
C ARG A 121 -0.87 -1.83 -8.90
N ALA A 122 -1.64 -2.80 -8.41
CA ALA A 122 -3.10 -2.82 -8.52
C ALA A 122 -3.74 -1.59 -7.86
N ARG A 123 -3.33 -1.28 -6.64
CA ARG A 123 -3.83 -0.13 -5.89
C ARG A 123 -3.43 1.21 -6.53
N THR A 124 -2.19 1.32 -7.02
CA THR A 124 -1.70 2.53 -7.71
C THR A 124 -2.48 2.77 -9.01
N TRP A 125 -2.70 1.72 -9.78
CA TRP A 125 -3.55 1.79 -10.96
C TRP A 125 -4.96 2.26 -10.61
N TYR A 126 -5.60 1.65 -9.61
CA TYR A 126 -6.93 2.03 -9.17
C TYR A 126 -7.00 3.48 -8.70
N ALA A 127 -6.01 3.94 -7.95
CA ALA A 127 -5.91 5.31 -7.46
C ALA A 127 -5.83 6.34 -8.60
N PHE A 128 -5.05 6.04 -9.63
CA PHE A 128 -4.82 6.98 -10.71
C PHE A 128 -5.94 6.96 -11.75
N GLU A 129 -6.44 5.80 -12.15
CA GLU A 129 -7.40 5.70 -13.23
C GLU A 129 -8.86 5.74 -12.77
N ASN A 130 -9.16 5.20 -11.59
CA ASN A 130 -10.55 5.14 -11.11
C ASN A 130 -10.87 6.28 -10.12
N LEU A 131 -9.90 6.72 -9.32
CA LEU A 131 -10.11 7.83 -8.39
C LEU A 131 -9.64 9.18 -8.94
N GLY A 132 -8.82 9.20 -9.98
CA GLY A 132 -8.27 10.42 -10.59
C GLY A 132 -7.31 11.16 -9.66
N LEU A 133 -6.53 10.43 -8.84
CA LEU A 133 -5.57 11.06 -7.93
C LEU A 133 -4.35 11.58 -8.68
N HIS A 134 -3.78 12.69 -8.18
CA HIS A 134 -2.52 13.25 -8.69
C HIS A 134 -1.30 12.53 -8.11
N ARG A 135 -1.39 12.13 -6.84
CA ARG A 135 -0.31 11.43 -6.16
C ARG A 135 -0.78 10.45 -5.10
N ILE A 136 0.10 9.52 -4.74
CA ILE A 136 -0.04 8.64 -3.59
C ILE A 136 1.19 8.83 -2.71
N LYS A 137 1.00 9.14 -1.43
CA LYS A 137 2.05 9.20 -0.42
C LYS A 137 2.29 7.85 0.20
N SER A 138 3.48 7.63 0.72
CA SER A 138 3.82 6.48 1.56
C SER A 138 4.98 6.84 2.48
N ALA A 139 5.14 6.11 3.57
CA ALA A 139 6.29 6.26 4.45
C ALA A 139 6.89 4.89 4.77
N VAL A 140 8.20 4.83 4.93
CA VAL A 140 8.96 3.61 5.21
C VAL A 140 9.95 3.88 6.34
N ILE A 141 9.87 3.10 7.42
CA ILE A 141 10.89 3.14 8.48
C ILE A 141 12.23 2.75 7.88
N HIS A 142 13.24 3.60 8.06
CA HIS A 142 14.59 3.40 7.52
C HIS A 142 15.17 2.05 7.94
N GLY A 143 15.62 1.28 6.95
CA GLY A 143 16.07 -0.11 7.10
C GLY A 143 15.06 -1.15 6.63
N ASN A 144 13.80 -0.80 6.36
CA ASN A 144 12.83 -1.70 5.72
C ASN A 144 13.04 -1.77 4.20
N ALA A 145 14.14 -2.36 3.79
CA ALA A 145 14.53 -2.45 2.38
C ALA A 145 13.51 -3.22 1.50
N ALA A 146 12.71 -4.11 2.09
CA ALA A 146 11.70 -4.86 1.36
C ALA A 146 10.53 -3.96 0.94
N SER A 147 10.02 -3.15 1.88
CA SER A 147 8.96 -2.16 1.61
C SER A 147 9.45 -1.10 0.63
N TRP A 148 10.65 -0.56 0.86
CA TRP A 148 11.26 0.41 -0.04
C TRP A 148 11.29 -0.09 -1.50
N ARG A 149 11.87 -1.28 -1.73
CA ARG A 149 11.95 -1.87 -3.08
C ARG A 149 10.59 -2.12 -3.73
N ALA A 150 9.59 -2.52 -2.93
CA ALA A 150 8.25 -2.74 -3.45
C ALA A 150 7.59 -1.44 -3.93
N LEU A 151 7.77 -0.35 -3.19
CA LEU A 151 7.29 0.98 -3.55
C LEU A 151 8.06 1.55 -4.75
N GLU A 152 9.39 1.49 -4.73
CA GLU A 152 10.24 1.99 -5.82
C GLU A 152 9.88 1.37 -7.17
N LYS A 153 9.62 0.06 -7.20
CA LYS A 153 9.15 -0.65 -8.42
C LYS A 153 7.84 -0.10 -8.97
N CYS A 154 7.02 0.50 -8.12
CA CYS A 154 5.75 1.11 -8.52
C CYS A 154 5.86 2.62 -8.83
N GLY A 155 7.10 3.16 -8.87
CA GLY A 155 7.33 4.55 -9.21
C GLY A 155 7.31 5.51 -8.03
N TYR A 156 7.33 5.01 -6.79
CA TYR A 156 7.53 5.88 -5.65
C TYR A 156 8.97 6.38 -5.61
N GLU A 157 9.14 7.65 -5.24
CA GLU A 157 10.42 8.30 -5.04
C GLU A 157 10.50 8.98 -3.68
N LEU A 158 11.72 9.11 -3.14
CA LEU A 158 11.97 9.83 -1.89
C LEU A 158 11.73 11.32 -2.06
N VAL A 159 10.89 11.90 -1.22
CA VAL A 159 10.67 13.35 -1.14
C VAL A 159 11.52 13.95 -0.04
N TYR A 160 11.41 13.42 1.18
CA TYR A 160 12.19 13.85 2.34
C TYR A 160 12.30 12.73 3.37
N THR A 161 13.18 12.93 4.37
CA THR A 161 13.37 12.01 5.48
C THR A 161 13.13 12.73 6.80
N GLU A 162 12.23 12.22 7.62
CA GLU A 162 12.00 12.65 8.99
C GLU A 162 13.03 11.98 9.90
N ARG A 163 13.70 12.79 10.74
CA ARG A 163 14.78 12.28 11.58
C ARG A 163 14.25 11.70 12.88
N ASN A 164 14.68 10.46 13.20
CA ASN A 164 14.42 9.84 14.50
C ASN A 164 12.92 9.76 14.87
N GLU A 165 12.09 9.49 13.88
CA GLU A 165 10.63 9.45 14.01
C GLU A 165 10.15 8.20 14.76
N GLU A 166 10.89 7.09 14.63
CA GLU A 166 10.49 5.81 15.20
C GLU A 166 11.57 5.22 16.10
N PHE A 167 11.15 4.49 17.15
CA PHE A 167 12.05 3.75 18.03
C PHE A 167 11.86 2.24 17.81
N VAL A 168 12.79 1.62 17.08
CA VAL A 168 12.70 0.22 16.66
C VAL A 168 13.91 -0.56 17.15
N ASN A 169 13.65 -1.64 17.88
CA ASN A 169 14.70 -2.55 18.38
C ASN A 169 15.82 -1.79 19.15
N GLY A 170 15.45 -0.90 20.06
CA GLY A 170 16.37 -0.16 20.91
C GLY A 170 17.11 0.98 20.20
N LYS A 171 16.69 1.38 19.00
CA LYS A 171 17.34 2.43 18.20
C LYS A 171 16.33 3.39 17.59
N LEU A 172 16.68 4.67 17.59
CA LEU A 172 15.95 5.66 16.80
C LEU A 172 16.18 5.39 15.30
N ARG A 173 15.09 5.48 14.53
CA ARG A 173 15.06 5.28 13.09
C ARG A 173 14.41 6.48 12.40
N HIS A 174 14.95 6.83 11.27
CA HIS A 174 14.34 7.83 10.39
C HIS A 174 13.12 7.24 9.69
N MET A 175 12.22 8.11 9.24
CA MET A 175 11.11 7.77 8.37
C MET A 175 11.38 8.36 6.99
N ASP A 176 11.46 7.50 5.97
CA ASP A 176 11.61 7.93 4.59
C ASP A 176 10.22 8.16 3.99
N CYS A 177 9.92 9.41 3.66
CA CYS A 177 8.64 9.84 3.09
C CYS A 177 8.73 9.86 1.56
N LEU A 178 7.87 9.06 0.93
CA LEU A 178 7.85 8.83 -0.51
C LEU A 178 6.55 9.32 -1.12
N GLU A 179 6.61 9.61 -2.42
CA GLU A 179 5.41 9.83 -3.24
C GLU A 179 5.51 9.11 -4.58
N CYS A 180 4.36 8.72 -5.11
CA CYS A 180 4.18 8.28 -6.48
C CYS A 180 3.27 9.28 -7.19
N LEU A 181 3.76 9.94 -8.23
CA LEU A 181 2.98 10.86 -9.04
C LEU A 181 2.26 10.11 -10.15
N ASN A 182 1.04 10.56 -10.45
CA ASN A 182 0.27 10.02 -11.57
C ASN A 182 1.05 10.24 -12.87
N PRO A 183 1.39 9.18 -13.63
CA PRO A 183 2.22 9.30 -14.82
C PRO A 183 1.49 9.88 -16.05
N ALA A 184 0.15 9.98 -16.02
CA ALA A 184 -0.64 10.50 -17.12
C ALA A 184 -0.23 11.94 -17.47
N ASP A 185 -0.20 12.28 -18.76
CA ASP A 185 0.29 13.56 -19.25
C ASP A 185 -0.46 14.75 -18.64
N TRP A 186 -1.77 14.66 -18.45
CA TRP A 186 -2.58 15.72 -17.87
C TRP A 186 -2.16 16.00 -16.42
N ALA A 187 -1.99 14.94 -15.60
CA ALA A 187 -1.62 15.06 -14.19
C ALA A 187 -0.17 15.54 -14.06
N TRP A 188 0.70 15.05 -14.92
CA TRP A 188 2.11 15.42 -14.95
C TRP A 188 2.32 16.89 -15.29
N ARG A 189 1.62 17.39 -16.34
CA ARG A 189 1.64 18.83 -16.70
C ARG A 189 1.05 19.70 -15.60
N GLN A 190 -0.04 19.28 -14.98
CA GLN A 190 -0.66 20.01 -13.89
C GLN A 190 0.25 20.07 -12.65
N TRP A 191 1.01 19.00 -12.38
CA TRP A 191 1.92 18.93 -11.25
C TRP A 191 3.14 19.83 -11.39
N TRP A 192 3.78 19.79 -12.54
CA TRP A 192 5.04 20.51 -12.78
C TRP A 192 4.85 21.92 -13.35
N GLY A 193 3.73 22.19 -14.03
CA GLY A 193 3.52 23.46 -14.72
C GLY A 193 4.65 23.74 -15.69
N ASP A 194 5.31 24.88 -15.49
CA ASP A 194 6.48 25.33 -16.25
C ASP A 194 7.81 24.84 -15.65
N ASP A 195 7.78 24.18 -14.47
CA ASP A 195 8.98 23.67 -13.83
C ASP A 195 9.55 22.47 -14.56
N ARG A 196 10.87 22.36 -14.62
CA ARG A 196 11.56 21.21 -15.19
C ARG A 196 11.63 20.08 -14.16
N PRO A 197 11.00 18.91 -14.41
CA PRO A 197 11.07 17.76 -13.51
C PRO A 197 12.51 17.31 -13.28
N PRO A 198 12.92 16.97 -12.04
CA PRO A 198 14.21 16.36 -11.77
C PRO A 198 14.34 15.00 -12.47
N ARG A 199 15.57 14.58 -12.76
CA ARG A 199 15.83 13.28 -13.39
C ARG A 199 15.24 12.11 -12.62
N LYS A 200 15.33 12.13 -11.28
CA LYS A 200 14.74 11.10 -10.42
C LYS A 200 13.23 10.94 -10.64
N SER A 201 12.51 12.08 -10.77
CA SER A 201 11.07 12.08 -10.98
C SER A 201 10.69 11.59 -12.38
N LEU A 202 11.51 11.88 -13.40
CA LEU A 202 11.32 11.31 -14.74
C LEU A 202 11.50 9.79 -14.76
N GLU A 203 12.47 9.26 -14.01
CA GLU A 203 12.68 7.81 -13.84
C GLU A 203 11.55 7.17 -13.02
N ALA A 204 11.08 7.84 -11.96
CA ALA A 204 9.92 7.42 -11.17
C ALA A 204 8.65 7.35 -12.03
N ARG A 205 8.41 8.37 -12.87
CA ARG A 205 7.28 8.39 -13.83
C ARG A 205 7.27 7.16 -14.73
N LYS A 206 8.42 6.78 -15.29
CA LYS A 206 8.52 5.58 -16.14
C LYS A 206 8.13 4.32 -15.38
N ARG A 207 8.59 4.17 -14.13
CA ARG A 207 8.21 3.04 -13.28
C ARG A 207 6.73 3.06 -12.91
N ALA A 208 6.17 4.22 -12.61
CA ALA A 208 4.74 4.39 -12.33
C ALA A 208 3.89 4.01 -13.55
N GLN A 209 4.29 4.45 -14.76
CA GLN A 209 3.61 4.07 -15.99
C GLN A 209 3.66 2.55 -16.20
N ALA A 210 4.84 1.94 -16.05
CA ALA A 210 4.99 0.49 -16.16
C ALA A 210 4.16 -0.29 -15.12
N ALA A 211 3.99 0.26 -13.90
CA ALA A 211 3.14 -0.33 -12.87
C ALA A 211 1.65 -0.27 -13.24
N VAL A 212 1.20 0.85 -13.79
CA VAL A 212 -0.17 1.04 -14.30
C VAL A 212 -0.44 0.11 -15.49
N ASP A 213 0.49 0.03 -16.45
CA ASP A 213 0.35 -0.83 -17.63
C ASP A 213 0.33 -2.31 -17.25
N TRP A 214 1.16 -2.71 -16.29
CA TRP A 214 1.12 -4.06 -15.73
C TRP A 214 -0.26 -4.35 -15.11
N ALA A 215 -0.80 -3.43 -14.32
CA ALA A 215 -2.08 -3.62 -13.66
C ALA A 215 -3.25 -3.75 -14.66
N ARG A 216 -3.28 -2.95 -15.72
CA ARG A 216 -4.26 -3.06 -16.80
C ARG A 216 -4.30 -4.44 -17.45
N GLN A 217 -3.15 -5.14 -17.49
CA GLN A 217 -3.02 -6.46 -18.10
C GLN A 217 -3.25 -7.61 -17.13
N ASN A 218 -3.00 -7.40 -15.83
CA ASN A 218 -2.92 -8.47 -14.83
C ASN A 218 -3.95 -8.34 -13.70
N VAL A 219 -4.75 -7.29 -13.69
CA VAL A 219 -5.77 -7.06 -12.67
C VAL A 219 -7.15 -7.12 -13.31
N THR A 220 -8.00 -7.98 -12.79
CA THR A 220 -9.43 -8.00 -13.11
C THR A 220 -10.19 -7.31 -11.99
N LEU A 221 -10.99 -6.31 -12.33
CA LEU A 221 -11.89 -5.61 -11.43
C LEU A 221 -13.25 -6.30 -11.48
N GLU A 222 -13.82 -6.63 -10.31
CA GLU A 222 -15.16 -7.23 -10.17
C GLU A 222 -16.15 -6.30 -9.47
#